data_4657a504b2a0b67abdfb00e4be52bf59
#
_entry.id   4657a504b2a0b67abdfb00e4be52bf59
#
_cell.length_a   1.000
_cell.length_b   1.000
_cell.length_c   1.000
_cell.angle_alpha   90.00
_cell.angle_beta   90.00
_cell.angle_gamma   90.00
#
_symmetry.space_group_name_H-M   'P 1'
#
loop_
_entity.id
_entity.type
_entity.pdbx_description
1 polymer ?
#
loop_
_entity_poly.entity_id
_entity_poly.type
_entity_poly.pdbx_seq_one_letter_code
_entity_poly.pdbx_strand_id
1 'polypeptide(L)'
;MSAVVGLNLLTLAACGVERSTGVSSSGASRVRVAPREFSGIAWLATERGFTAPGRDAESREVFLICHDARDNAAERDLPRLAIVRTPVDPDGITVEELHVDFPSVPNDLESIARLPGRDEALLVESNADGDDPDPTIYLARWDKNLDVEIVGSVPWPKTPEPLTNVEATAVATVGGRDYFVYAERAQGSDTTRINMTRLTVGRSGAITFGRKWTSVSFTAPEPPGARPASGLDIDAKGNLYVSAAYDPGDLGPFDSAVYRAATVQRGGPLGARLAPVKPAQMLARSSGLKVEGVALVSGSFPIFISDDDEDYGGLLRQLRVTEPGH
;
A
#
# COMPACT_ATOMS: atom_id res chain seq x y z
N MET A 1 -15.46 -43.88 65.87
CA MET A 1 -14.94 -42.61 65.38
C MET A 1 -15.07 -42.60 63.87
N SER A 2 -16.16 -42.01 63.39
CA SER A 2 -16.51 -42.04 61.94
C SER A 2 -16.05 -40.71 61.29
N ALA A 3 -15.27 -40.81 60.24
CA ALA A 3 -14.90 -39.66 59.44
C ALA A 3 -15.88 -39.54 58.27
N VAL A 4 -16.54 -38.41 58.18
CA VAL A 4 -17.44 -38.02 57.07
C VAL A 4 -16.58 -37.35 55.98
N VAL A 5 -16.61 -37.92 54.81
CA VAL A 5 -16.00 -37.36 53.59
C VAL A 5 -17.07 -36.53 52.90
N GLY A 6 -16.89 -35.22 52.87
CA GLY A 6 -17.73 -34.27 52.16
C GLY A 6 -17.34 -34.20 50.68
N LEU A 7 -18.31 -34.51 49.83
CA LEU A 7 -18.19 -34.41 48.38
C LEU A 7 -18.59 -32.98 47.94
N ASN A 8 -17.60 -32.19 47.49
CA ASN A 8 -17.90 -30.88 46.90
C ASN A 8 -18.23 -31.02 45.40
N LEU A 9 -19.48 -30.80 45.06
CA LEU A 9 -19.91 -30.60 43.67
C LEU A 9 -19.42 -29.22 43.17
N LEU A 10 -18.52 -29.22 42.23
CA LEU A 10 -18.21 -28.03 41.43
C LEU A 10 -19.27 -27.88 40.36
N THR A 11 -20.10 -26.87 40.48
CA THR A 11 -20.99 -26.38 39.45
C THR A 11 -20.19 -25.59 38.43
N LEU A 12 -20.03 -26.17 37.23
CA LEU A 12 -19.53 -25.43 36.05
C LEU A 12 -20.59 -24.42 35.62
N ALA A 13 -20.33 -23.14 35.85
CA ALA A 13 -21.08 -22.07 35.24
C ALA A 13 -20.66 -21.99 33.73
N ALA A 14 -21.62 -22.33 32.86
CA ALA A 14 -21.45 -22.08 31.43
C ALA A 14 -21.49 -20.58 31.20
N CYS A 15 -20.33 -19.96 30.91
CA CYS A 15 -20.29 -18.63 30.34
C CYS A 15 -20.89 -18.68 28.94
N GLY A 16 -22.10 -18.15 28.81
CA GLY A 16 -22.71 -17.87 27.54
C GLY A 16 -21.87 -16.79 26.82
N VAL A 17 -21.25 -17.17 25.73
CA VAL A 17 -20.68 -16.23 24.78
C VAL A 17 -21.84 -15.53 24.11
N GLU A 18 -22.15 -14.31 24.55
CA GLU A 18 -23.02 -13.42 23.79
C GLU A 18 -22.35 -13.14 22.45
N ARG A 19 -22.90 -13.73 21.39
CA ARG A 19 -22.58 -13.35 20.03
C ARG A 19 -23.04 -11.90 19.84
N SER A 20 -22.07 -10.98 19.92
CA SER A 20 -22.26 -9.65 19.40
C SER A 20 -22.70 -9.78 17.94
N THR A 21 -23.94 -9.41 17.66
CA THR A 21 -24.45 -9.22 16.32
C THR A 21 -23.84 -7.94 15.77
N GLY A 22 -22.57 -7.99 15.41
CA GLY A 22 -21.90 -6.95 14.66
C GLY A 22 -22.63 -6.79 13.34
N VAL A 23 -23.04 -5.57 13.04
CA VAL A 23 -23.67 -5.16 11.78
C VAL A 23 -22.80 -5.66 10.65
N SER A 24 -23.28 -6.68 9.96
CA SER A 24 -22.67 -7.24 8.76
C SER A 24 -22.53 -6.12 7.73
N SER A 25 -21.32 -5.65 7.46
CA SER A 25 -21.02 -4.82 6.31
C SER A 25 -21.13 -5.70 5.07
N SER A 26 -22.36 -5.89 4.60
CA SER A 26 -22.67 -6.65 3.39
C SER A 26 -21.99 -6.02 2.19
N GLY A 27 -21.19 -6.80 1.49
CA GLY A 27 -20.87 -6.59 0.09
C GLY A 27 -19.46 -6.11 -0.28
N ALA A 28 -18.45 -6.29 0.54
CA ALA A 28 -17.06 -6.30 0.05
C ALA A 28 -16.60 -7.78 0.00
N SER A 29 -16.38 -8.30 -1.19
CA SER A 29 -15.83 -9.64 -1.36
C SER A 29 -14.45 -9.68 -0.71
N ARG A 30 -14.28 -10.48 0.33
CA ARG A 30 -12.97 -10.83 0.88
C ARG A 30 -12.49 -12.01 0.06
N VAL A 31 -11.47 -11.80 -0.73
CA VAL A 31 -10.84 -12.88 -1.44
C VAL A 31 -9.43 -13.03 -0.92
N ARG A 32 -9.18 -14.15 -0.31
CA ARG A 32 -7.83 -14.59 0.06
C ARG A 32 -7.13 -15.06 -1.19
N VAL A 33 -5.90 -14.63 -1.34
CA VAL A 33 -5.01 -15.07 -2.38
C VAL A 33 -3.83 -15.78 -1.76
N ALA A 34 -3.23 -16.68 -2.54
CA ALA A 34 -2.11 -17.54 -2.18
C ALA A 34 -1.04 -16.90 -1.28
N PRO A 35 -0.17 -17.70 -0.65
CA PRO A 35 0.50 -17.46 0.62
C PRO A 35 1.60 -16.39 0.59
N ARG A 36 1.39 -15.25 -0.08
CA ARG A 36 2.34 -14.16 -0.11
C ARG A 36 1.69 -12.84 0.26
N GLU A 37 2.41 -12.12 1.06
CA GLU A 37 2.12 -10.78 1.52
C GLU A 37 2.09 -9.78 0.38
N PHE A 38 1.20 -8.80 0.44
CA PHE A 38 1.09 -7.72 -0.53
C PHE A 38 1.56 -6.43 0.14
N SER A 39 2.74 -5.96 -0.20
CA SER A 39 3.24 -4.66 0.24
C SER A 39 2.71 -3.52 -0.63
N GLY A 40 3.47 -3.02 -1.58
CA GLY A 40 3.03 -1.92 -2.44
C GLY A 40 2.03 -2.33 -3.51
N ILE A 41 1.20 -1.39 -3.93
CA ILE A 41 0.18 -1.56 -4.96
C ILE A 41 0.12 -0.37 -5.90
N ALA A 42 -0.06 -0.62 -7.21
CA ALA A 42 -0.38 0.41 -8.19
C ALA A 42 -1.41 -0.07 -9.21
N TRP A 43 -2.39 0.77 -9.54
CA TRP A 43 -3.34 0.48 -10.61
C TRP A 43 -2.66 0.53 -11.98
N LEU A 44 -2.88 -0.49 -12.82
CA LEU A 44 -2.36 -0.56 -14.18
C LEU A 44 -3.39 -0.18 -15.22
N ALA A 45 -4.54 -0.86 -15.20
CA ALA A 45 -5.55 -0.76 -16.24
C ALA A 45 -6.94 -1.17 -15.75
N THR A 46 -7.96 -0.82 -16.53
CA THR A 46 -9.29 -1.42 -16.47
C THR A 46 -9.49 -2.31 -17.69
N GLU A 47 -9.63 -3.60 -17.50
CA GLU A 47 -10.02 -4.55 -18.56
C GLU A 47 -11.54 -4.55 -18.71
N ARG A 48 -12.02 -4.36 -19.95
CA ARG A 48 -13.45 -4.30 -20.31
C ARG A 48 -13.86 -5.49 -21.16
N GLY A 49 -15.14 -5.81 -21.11
CA GLY A 49 -15.71 -6.87 -21.97
C GLY A 49 -15.44 -8.28 -21.47
N PHE A 50 -15.06 -8.41 -20.21
CA PHE A 50 -14.93 -9.70 -19.60
C PHE A 50 -16.31 -10.27 -19.30
N THR A 51 -16.63 -11.41 -19.90
CA THR A 51 -17.92 -12.10 -19.68
C THR A 51 -17.67 -13.38 -18.89
N ALA A 52 -18.13 -13.41 -17.65
CA ALA A 52 -18.33 -14.66 -16.94
C ALA A 52 -19.55 -15.38 -17.55
N PRO A 53 -19.57 -16.72 -17.61
CA PRO A 53 -20.72 -17.45 -18.12
C PRO A 53 -22.02 -17.04 -17.41
N GLY A 54 -22.99 -16.51 -18.19
CA GLY A 54 -24.31 -16.13 -17.69
C GLY A 54 -24.41 -14.72 -17.07
N ARG A 55 -23.42 -13.83 -17.27
CA ARG A 55 -23.44 -12.44 -16.84
C ARG A 55 -23.20 -11.46 -17.99
N ASP A 56 -23.64 -10.22 -17.79
CA ASP A 56 -23.30 -9.12 -18.70
C ASP A 56 -21.80 -8.82 -18.65
N ALA A 57 -21.29 -8.15 -19.70
CA ALA A 57 -19.89 -7.78 -19.78
C ALA A 57 -19.52 -6.82 -18.62
N GLU A 58 -18.65 -7.28 -17.74
CA GLU A 58 -18.16 -6.53 -16.59
C GLU A 58 -16.78 -5.93 -16.88
N SER A 59 -16.38 -4.94 -16.08
CA SER A 59 -15.03 -4.43 -16.03
C SER A 59 -14.33 -4.96 -14.79
N ARG A 60 -13.02 -5.22 -14.90
CA ARG A 60 -12.17 -5.56 -13.75
C ARG A 60 -10.97 -4.63 -13.72
N GLU A 61 -10.59 -4.26 -12.51
CA GLU A 61 -9.40 -3.46 -12.29
C GLU A 61 -8.17 -4.37 -12.18
N VAL A 62 -7.07 -3.91 -12.74
CA VAL A 62 -5.79 -4.63 -12.76
C VAL A 62 -4.75 -3.82 -12.01
N PHE A 63 -4.04 -4.49 -11.10
CA PHE A 63 -3.03 -3.88 -10.25
C PHE A 63 -1.70 -4.62 -10.38
N LEU A 64 -0.61 -3.87 -10.26
CA LEU A 64 0.71 -4.38 -9.96
C LEU A 64 0.88 -4.38 -8.45
N ILE A 65 1.34 -5.48 -7.91
CA ILE A 65 1.68 -5.66 -6.49
C ILE A 65 3.17 -5.96 -6.40
N CYS A 66 3.85 -5.46 -5.37
CA CYS A 66 5.15 -5.96 -4.97
C CYS A 66 5.04 -6.80 -3.68
N HIS A 67 6.01 -7.70 -3.54
CA HIS A 67 6.22 -8.54 -2.37
C HIS A 67 7.50 -8.09 -1.66
N ASP A 68 7.50 -8.07 -0.36
CA ASP A 68 8.63 -7.65 0.48
C ASP A 68 9.71 -8.72 0.64
N ALA A 69 9.83 -9.63 -0.31
CA ALA A 69 10.79 -10.73 -0.24
C ALA A 69 12.25 -10.24 -0.18
N ARG A 70 13.05 -10.86 0.69
CA ARG A 70 14.44 -10.48 0.97
C ARG A 70 15.44 -11.14 0.01
N ASP A 71 16.62 -10.50 -0.19
CA ASP A 71 17.74 -11.14 -0.91
C ASP A 71 18.51 -12.09 0.02
N ASN A 72 17.85 -13.15 0.47
CA ASN A 72 18.42 -14.21 1.28
C ASN A 72 18.27 -15.58 0.59
N ALA A 73 18.90 -16.61 1.14
CA ALA A 73 18.91 -17.95 0.53
C ALA A 73 17.52 -18.61 0.42
N ALA A 74 16.56 -18.21 1.24
CA ALA A 74 15.22 -18.78 1.24
C ALA A 74 14.29 -18.07 0.25
N GLU A 75 14.50 -16.78 -0.01
CA GLU A 75 13.55 -15.93 -0.71
C GLU A 75 14.08 -15.37 -2.05
N ARG A 76 15.39 -15.48 -2.31
CA ARG A 76 16.04 -14.92 -3.51
C ARG A 76 15.34 -15.25 -4.82
N ASP A 77 14.86 -16.49 -4.95
CA ASP A 77 14.23 -16.99 -6.17
C ASP A 77 12.70 -16.76 -6.19
N LEU A 78 12.16 -16.12 -5.16
CA LEU A 78 10.74 -15.80 -5.12
C LEU A 78 10.41 -14.65 -6.07
N PRO A 79 9.27 -14.67 -6.77
CA PRO A 79 8.77 -13.53 -7.52
C PRO A 79 8.66 -12.29 -6.64
N ARG A 80 9.08 -11.16 -7.17
CA ARG A 80 9.01 -9.85 -6.50
C ARG A 80 7.77 -9.07 -6.86
N LEU A 81 7.08 -9.47 -7.93
CA LEU A 81 5.93 -8.77 -8.47
C LEU A 81 4.83 -9.76 -8.82
N ALA A 82 3.58 -9.29 -8.75
CA ALA A 82 2.42 -9.98 -9.27
C ALA A 82 1.45 -9.01 -9.93
N ILE A 83 0.70 -9.50 -10.93
CA ILE A 83 -0.50 -8.84 -11.42
C ILE A 83 -1.71 -9.41 -10.72
N VAL A 84 -2.49 -8.53 -10.12
CA VAL A 84 -3.73 -8.89 -9.43
C VAL A 84 -4.91 -8.24 -10.16
N ARG A 85 -5.94 -9.05 -10.45
CA ARG A 85 -7.17 -8.60 -11.10
C ARG A 85 -8.34 -8.71 -10.13
N THR A 86 -9.15 -7.65 -10.04
CA THR A 86 -10.36 -7.69 -9.20
C THR A 86 -11.31 -8.77 -9.70
N PRO A 87 -12.11 -9.35 -8.81
CA PRO A 87 -13.02 -10.40 -9.17
C PRO A 87 -14.08 -9.91 -10.16
N VAL A 88 -14.29 -10.69 -11.18
CA VAL A 88 -15.50 -10.68 -12.01
C VAL A 88 -16.56 -11.58 -11.38
N ASP A 89 -16.13 -12.50 -10.51
CA ASP A 89 -16.97 -13.43 -9.74
C ASP A 89 -16.72 -13.21 -8.24
N PRO A 90 -17.74 -13.32 -7.34
CA PRO A 90 -17.55 -13.19 -5.90
C PRO A 90 -16.54 -14.20 -5.30
N ASP A 91 -16.09 -15.18 -6.07
CA ASP A 91 -15.25 -16.26 -5.58
C ASP A 91 -13.74 -16.07 -5.75
N GLY A 92 -13.26 -14.96 -6.36
CA GLY A 92 -11.81 -14.82 -6.38
C GLY A 92 -11.18 -13.68 -7.19
N ILE A 93 -10.19 -12.98 -6.63
CA ILE A 93 -9.20 -12.25 -7.41
C ILE A 93 -8.30 -13.28 -8.12
N THR A 94 -7.79 -12.91 -9.28
CA THR A 94 -6.76 -13.69 -9.98
C THR A 94 -5.41 -13.07 -9.67
N VAL A 95 -4.45 -13.87 -9.23
CA VAL A 95 -3.06 -13.48 -9.04
C VAL A 95 -2.20 -14.18 -10.06
N GLU A 96 -1.37 -13.44 -10.72
CA GLU A 96 -0.39 -13.89 -11.69
C GLU A 96 0.99 -13.43 -11.24
N GLU A 97 1.78 -14.35 -10.69
CA GLU A 97 3.15 -14.09 -10.29
C GLU A 97 4.02 -13.77 -11.51
N LEU A 98 4.82 -12.72 -11.42
CA LEU A 98 5.68 -12.26 -12.50
C LEU A 98 7.15 -12.64 -12.24
N HIS A 99 7.76 -13.31 -13.20
CA HIS A 99 9.21 -13.50 -13.24
C HIS A 99 9.83 -12.40 -14.09
N VAL A 100 10.30 -11.34 -13.43
CA VAL A 100 10.89 -10.18 -14.07
C VAL A 100 12.39 -10.15 -13.80
N ASP A 101 13.18 -9.89 -14.84
CA ASP A 101 14.62 -9.74 -14.71
C ASP A 101 14.97 -8.37 -14.11
N PHE A 102 15.55 -8.36 -12.92
CA PHE A 102 16.07 -7.16 -12.27
C PHE A 102 17.60 -7.05 -12.49
N PRO A 103 18.14 -5.81 -12.60
CA PRO A 103 19.59 -5.61 -12.70
C PRO A 103 20.38 -6.11 -11.46
N SER A 104 19.76 -6.06 -10.30
CA SER A 104 20.17 -6.69 -9.04
C SER A 104 18.94 -7.32 -8.39
N VAL A 105 19.12 -8.37 -7.61
CA VAL A 105 18.00 -8.97 -6.88
C VAL A 105 17.46 -7.94 -5.89
N PRO A 106 16.18 -7.55 -5.98
CA PRO A 106 15.61 -6.61 -5.04
C PRO A 106 15.58 -7.19 -3.62
N ASN A 107 15.88 -6.34 -2.66
CA ASN A 107 15.74 -6.63 -1.24
C ASN A 107 14.69 -5.70 -0.65
N ASP A 108 13.56 -6.25 -0.18
CA ASP A 108 12.56 -5.47 0.53
C ASP A 108 11.81 -4.43 -0.34
N LEU A 109 11.13 -4.88 -1.41
CA LEU A 109 10.26 -4.01 -2.20
C LEU A 109 8.97 -3.70 -1.44
N GLU A 110 8.82 -2.47 -0.99
CA GLU A 110 7.70 -2.07 -0.13
C GLU A 110 6.71 -1.11 -0.81
N SER A 111 7.09 -0.49 -1.91
CA SER A 111 6.21 0.52 -2.51
C SER A 111 6.28 0.58 -4.02
N ILE A 112 5.13 0.90 -4.64
CA ILE A 112 5.00 1.13 -6.08
C ILE A 112 4.41 2.53 -6.32
N ALA A 113 5.16 3.40 -7.00
CA ALA A 113 4.73 4.74 -7.36
C ALA A 113 4.46 4.85 -8.86
N ARG A 114 3.20 4.78 -9.29
CA ARG A 114 2.83 4.92 -10.71
C ARG A 114 3.17 6.32 -11.24
N LEU A 115 3.71 6.40 -12.45
CA LEU A 115 3.91 7.65 -13.15
C LEU A 115 2.60 8.10 -13.83
N PRO A 116 2.03 9.27 -13.50
CA PRO A 116 0.77 9.73 -14.07
C PRO A 116 0.82 9.85 -15.60
N GLY A 117 -0.18 9.25 -16.27
CA GLY A 117 -0.29 9.28 -17.72
C GLY A 117 0.74 8.44 -18.49
N ARG A 118 1.45 7.54 -17.81
CA ARG A 118 2.44 6.62 -18.38
C ARG A 118 2.15 5.19 -17.95
N ASP A 119 2.56 4.24 -18.78
CA ASP A 119 2.54 2.81 -18.43
C ASP A 119 3.88 2.43 -17.76
N GLU A 120 4.19 3.16 -16.69
CA GLU A 120 5.44 3.06 -15.93
C GLU A 120 5.18 3.31 -14.45
N ALA A 121 5.97 2.66 -13.60
CA ALA A 121 6.00 2.87 -12.15
C ALA A 121 7.42 2.76 -11.59
N LEU A 122 7.68 3.47 -10.50
CA LEU A 122 8.86 3.24 -9.67
C LEU A 122 8.53 2.13 -8.66
N LEU A 123 9.40 1.14 -8.58
CA LEU A 123 9.43 0.11 -7.54
C LEU A 123 10.51 0.51 -6.55
N VAL A 124 10.22 0.47 -5.27
CA VAL A 124 11.06 1.12 -4.27
C VAL A 124 11.41 0.14 -3.15
N GLU A 125 12.70 -0.06 -2.92
CA GLU A 125 13.22 -0.77 -1.74
C GLU A 125 13.16 0.11 -0.49
N SER A 126 12.79 -0.51 0.64
CA SER A 126 12.49 0.17 1.89
C SER A 126 13.72 0.60 2.69
N ASN A 127 14.74 -0.27 2.78
CA ASN A 127 15.84 -0.17 3.76
C ASN A 127 15.37 -0.27 5.23
N ALA A 128 14.33 -1.07 5.50
CA ALA A 128 13.70 -1.17 6.82
C ALA A 128 14.67 -1.55 7.95
N ASP A 129 15.61 -2.45 7.67
CA ASP A 129 16.56 -2.96 8.68
C ASP A 129 17.91 -2.24 8.67
N GLY A 130 18.11 -1.30 7.75
CA GLY A 130 19.40 -0.62 7.56
C GLY A 130 20.51 -1.55 7.07
N ASP A 131 20.14 -2.76 6.65
CA ASP A 131 21.07 -3.80 6.20
C ASP A 131 21.46 -3.66 4.73
N ASP A 132 20.68 -2.91 3.96
CA ASP A 132 21.01 -2.56 2.59
C ASP A 132 21.76 -1.21 2.55
N PRO A 133 23.06 -1.22 2.27
CA PRO A 133 23.83 0.02 2.20
C PRO A 133 23.42 0.91 1.03
N ASP A 134 22.81 0.35 -0.01
CA ASP A 134 22.51 1.04 -1.26
C ASP A 134 21.10 0.65 -1.80
N PRO A 135 20.00 0.95 -1.06
CA PRO A 135 18.66 0.63 -1.54
C PRO A 135 18.38 1.27 -2.89
N THR A 136 17.68 0.54 -3.74
CA THR A 136 17.52 0.87 -5.16
C THR A 136 16.07 1.24 -5.49
N ILE A 137 15.91 2.15 -6.43
CA ILE A 137 14.63 2.46 -7.08
C ILE A 137 14.70 1.96 -8.51
N TYR A 138 13.80 1.06 -8.88
CA TYR A 138 13.68 0.51 -10.22
C TYR A 138 12.55 1.20 -10.99
N LEU A 139 12.68 1.29 -12.31
CA LEU A 139 11.62 1.72 -13.21
C LEU A 139 11.06 0.50 -13.93
N ALA A 140 9.84 0.13 -13.58
CA ALA A 140 9.06 -0.85 -14.31
C ALA A 140 8.27 -0.17 -15.44
N ARG A 141 8.13 -0.85 -16.56
CA ARG A 141 7.28 -0.49 -17.70
C ARG A 141 6.46 -1.69 -18.11
N TRP A 142 5.23 -1.47 -18.52
CA TRP A 142 4.39 -2.53 -19.07
C TRP A 142 3.82 -2.14 -20.43
N ASP A 143 3.54 -3.14 -21.22
CA ASP A 143 2.91 -2.98 -22.52
C ASP A 143 1.37 -3.18 -22.42
N LYS A 144 0.70 -3.14 -23.58
CA LYS A 144 -0.76 -3.37 -23.68
C LYS A 144 -1.22 -4.77 -23.27
N ASN A 145 -0.31 -5.75 -23.20
CA ASN A 145 -0.59 -7.11 -22.74
C ASN A 145 -0.29 -7.26 -21.24
N LEU A 146 0.20 -6.19 -20.60
CA LEU A 146 0.67 -6.16 -19.22
C LEU A 146 1.97 -6.96 -19.00
N ASP A 147 2.75 -7.16 -20.07
CA ASP A 147 4.11 -7.69 -19.94
C ASP A 147 4.99 -6.62 -19.27
N VAL A 148 5.50 -6.92 -18.08
CA VAL A 148 6.29 -5.99 -17.24
C VAL A 148 7.78 -6.21 -17.44
N GLU A 149 8.53 -5.13 -17.68
CA GLU A 149 9.98 -5.12 -17.77
C GLU A 149 10.61 -4.06 -16.87
N ILE A 150 11.82 -4.28 -16.35
CA ILE A 150 12.62 -3.26 -15.66
C ILE A 150 13.49 -2.56 -16.70
N VAL A 151 13.22 -1.28 -16.93
CA VAL A 151 13.87 -0.48 -17.97
C VAL A 151 14.92 0.49 -17.42
N GLY A 152 15.07 0.57 -16.10
CA GLY A 152 16.08 1.40 -15.45
C GLY A 152 16.13 1.17 -13.94
N SER A 153 17.24 1.58 -13.35
CA SER A 153 17.39 1.59 -11.90
C SER A 153 18.32 2.71 -11.47
N VAL A 154 18.22 3.14 -10.23
CA VAL A 154 19.08 4.16 -9.63
C VAL A 154 19.11 3.94 -8.12
N PRO A 155 20.26 4.15 -7.47
CA PRO A 155 20.31 4.21 -6.01
C PRO A 155 19.39 5.31 -5.48
N TRP A 156 18.92 5.15 -4.25
CA TRP A 156 18.15 6.19 -3.59
C TRP A 156 18.85 7.56 -3.68
N PRO A 157 18.12 8.63 -3.98
CA PRO A 157 18.71 9.97 -3.98
C PRO A 157 19.09 10.38 -2.56
N LYS A 158 20.07 11.28 -2.44
CA LYS A 158 20.39 11.88 -1.14
C LYS A 158 19.18 12.62 -0.59
N THR A 159 18.65 12.14 0.52
CA THR A 159 17.50 12.67 1.25
C THR A 159 17.91 13.71 2.31
N PRO A 160 16.96 14.52 2.83
CA PRO A 160 17.24 15.46 3.92
C PRO A 160 17.71 14.79 5.22
N GLU A 161 17.20 13.59 5.50
CA GLU A 161 17.51 12.76 6.65
C GLU A 161 17.89 11.35 6.16
N PRO A 162 18.67 10.58 6.92
CA PRO A 162 18.94 9.17 6.58
C PRO A 162 17.65 8.38 6.43
N LEU A 163 17.60 7.49 5.44
CA LEU A 163 16.47 6.58 5.27
C LEU A 163 16.52 5.50 6.35
N THR A 164 15.36 5.15 6.87
CA THR A 164 15.21 4.11 7.89
C THR A 164 14.19 3.05 7.51
N ASN A 165 13.04 3.46 6.94
CA ASN A 165 11.96 2.54 6.60
C ASN A 165 10.96 3.22 5.65
N VAL A 166 11.21 3.14 4.35
CA VAL A 166 10.31 3.75 3.36
C VAL A 166 9.30 2.73 2.87
N GLU A 167 8.04 2.90 3.26
CA GLU A 167 6.93 2.03 2.84
C GLU A 167 5.91 2.75 1.94
N ALA A 168 6.00 4.07 1.81
CA ALA A 168 4.99 4.85 1.14
C ALA A 168 5.59 5.79 0.10
N THR A 169 5.29 5.56 -1.19
CA THR A 169 5.75 6.42 -2.28
C THR A 169 4.65 6.71 -3.30
N ALA A 170 4.73 7.85 -3.97
CA ALA A 170 3.88 8.20 -5.10
C ALA A 170 4.55 9.21 -6.04
N VAL A 171 3.98 9.40 -7.22
CA VAL A 171 4.39 10.45 -8.17
C VAL A 171 3.24 11.40 -8.45
N ALA A 172 3.47 12.69 -8.25
CA ALA A 172 2.55 13.76 -8.61
C ALA A 172 3.00 14.48 -9.88
N THR A 173 2.08 14.86 -10.76
CA THR A 173 2.36 15.75 -11.88
C THR A 173 1.73 17.11 -11.64
N VAL A 174 2.54 18.17 -11.56
CA VAL A 174 2.08 19.55 -11.37
C VAL A 174 2.69 20.45 -12.45
N GLY A 175 1.82 21.03 -13.27
CA GLY A 175 2.29 21.93 -14.34
C GLY A 175 3.19 21.27 -15.37
N GLY A 176 2.94 19.99 -15.68
CA GLY A 176 3.70 19.20 -16.64
C GLY A 176 5.09 18.78 -16.12
N ARG A 177 5.27 18.74 -14.81
CA ARG A 177 6.51 18.29 -14.15
C ARG A 177 6.19 17.27 -13.11
N ASP A 178 7.00 16.21 -13.04
CA ASP A 178 6.81 15.15 -12.09
C ASP A 178 7.58 15.41 -10.78
N TYR A 179 6.99 14.94 -9.70
CA TYR A 179 7.52 15.05 -8.35
C TYR A 179 7.38 13.71 -7.66
N PHE A 180 8.50 13.21 -7.16
CA PHE A 180 8.53 12.03 -6.31
C PHE A 180 8.19 12.43 -4.89
N VAL A 181 7.26 11.69 -4.29
CA VAL A 181 6.81 11.86 -2.90
C VAL A 181 7.09 10.58 -2.16
N TYR A 182 7.66 10.66 -0.97
CA TYR A 182 7.81 9.51 -0.09
C TYR A 182 7.54 9.86 1.37
N ALA A 183 7.17 8.86 2.14
CA ALA A 183 7.12 8.92 3.60
C ALA A 183 7.70 7.63 4.17
N GLU A 184 8.35 7.74 5.32
CA GLU A 184 8.81 6.61 6.10
C GLU A 184 7.70 6.17 7.05
N ARG A 185 7.55 4.87 7.24
CA ARG A 185 6.67 4.34 8.29
C ARG A 185 7.19 4.77 9.65
N ALA A 186 6.35 5.43 10.43
CA ALA A 186 6.75 5.94 11.72
C ALA A 186 7.10 4.82 12.71
N GLN A 187 8.19 4.97 13.42
CA GLN A 187 8.63 4.06 14.48
C GLN A 187 8.29 4.65 15.85
N GLY A 188 7.35 3.99 16.57
CA GLY A 188 6.94 4.42 17.92
C GLY A 188 6.27 5.81 17.97
N SER A 189 5.68 6.28 16.87
CA SER A 189 5.06 7.59 16.74
C SER A 189 3.81 7.50 15.86
N ASP A 190 2.83 8.35 16.11
CA ASP A 190 1.67 8.59 15.26
C ASP A 190 1.93 9.63 14.16
N THR A 191 3.16 10.10 14.06
CA THR A 191 3.55 11.20 13.15
C THR A 191 4.73 10.78 12.29
N THR A 192 4.61 11.04 10.99
CA THR A 192 5.69 10.92 10.01
C THR A 192 5.88 12.19 9.22
N ARG A 193 6.96 12.25 8.43
CA ARG A 193 7.25 13.32 7.50
C ARG A 193 7.02 12.84 6.07
N ILE A 194 6.20 13.57 5.32
CA ILE A 194 6.01 13.38 3.88
C ILE A 194 6.98 14.32 3.17
N ASN A 195 7.85 13.76 2.34
CA ASN A 195 8.90 14.46 1.62
C ASN A 195 8.61 14.49 0.12
N MET A 196 9.02 15.54 -0.57
CA MET A 196 8.83 15.68 -2.01
C MET A 196 10.05 16.34 -2.66
N THR A 197 10.46 15.80 -3.82
CA THR A 197 11.47 16.38 -4.70
C THR A 197 11.03 16.31 -6.16
N ARG A 198 11.74 17.00 -7.05
CA ARG A 198 11.54 16.85 -8.49
C ARG A 198 11.96 15.47 -8.97
N LEU A 199 11.19 14.92 -9.91
CA LEU A 199 11.49 13.70 -10.63
C LEU A 199 11.61 14.01 -12.13
N THR A 200 12.53 13.35 -12.79
CA THR A 200 12.62 13.28 -14.25
C THR A 200 12.87 11.86 -14.65
N VAL A 201 11.99 11.30 -15.48
CA VAL A 201 12.13 9.97 -16.05
C VAL A 201 12.24 10.09 -17.57
N GLY A 202 13.42 9.75 -18.09
CA GLY A 202 13.70 9.79 -19.52
C GLY A 202 13.08 8.60 -20.27
N ARG A 203 12.90 8.74 -21.58
CA ARG A 203 12.38 7.65 -22.44
C ARG A 203 13.28 6.41 -22.45
N SER A 204 14.57 6.59 -22.19
CA SER A 204 15.56 5.49 -22.09
C SER A 204 15.55 4.77 -20.75
N GLY A 205 14.64 5.11 -19.82
CA GLY A 205 14.63 4.56 -18.47
C GLY A 205 15.52 5.31 -17.47
N ALA A 206 16.21 6.39 -17.87
CA ALA A 206 17.02 7.17 -16.96
C ALA A 206 16.14 7.90 -15.93
N ILE A 207 16.44 7.68 -14.64
CA ILE A 207 15.75 8.31 -13.51
C ILE A 207 16.66 9.37 -12.91
N THR A 208 16.12 10.55 -12.61
CA THR A 208 16.88 11.63 -11.98
C THR A 208 16.01 12.36 -10.95
N PHE A 209 16.54 12.53 -9.74
CA PHE A 209 15.89 13.26 -8.65
C PHE A 209 16.50 14.65 -8.47
N GLY A 210 15.66 15.59 -8.04
CA GLY A 210 16.12 16.93 -7.67
C GLY A 210 16.94 16.92 -6.37
N ARG A 211 17.83 17.92 -6.24
CA ARG A 211 18.64 18.07 -5.01
C ARG A 211 17.92 18.79 -3.87
N LYS A 212 16.82 19.47 -4.18
CA LYS A 212 16.03 20.22 -3.19
C LYS A 212 14.80 19.43 -2.80
N TRP A 213 14.49 19.45 -1.52
CA TRP A 213 13.33 18.79 -0.93
C TRP A 213 12.40 19.81 -0.27
N THR A 214 11.14 19.47 -0.18
CA THR A 214 10.13 20.11 0.68
C THR A 214 9.39 19.04 1.44
N SER A 215 8.93 19.34 2.64
CA SER A 215 8.27 18.35 3.49
C SER A 215 7.14 18.96 4.30
N VAL A 216 6.21 18.11 4.72
CA VAL A 216 5.16 18.40 5.72
C VAL A 216 5.06 17.23 6.70
N SER A 217 4.63 17.53 7.92
CA SER A 217 4.31 16.49 8.90
C SER A 217 2.88 16.01 8.69
N PHE A 218 2.68 14.73 8.84
CA PHE A 218 1.38 14.05 8.88
C PHE A 218 1.26 13.28 10.19
N THR A 219 0.15 13.47 10.91
CA THR A 219 -0.21 12.74 12.12
C THR A 219 -1.48 11.97 11.87
N ALA A 220 -1.47 10.67 12.18
CA ALA A 220 -2.65 9.81 12.12
C ALA A 220 -3.29 9.73 13.51
N PRO A 221 -4.44 10.38 13.74
CA PRO A 221 -5.08 10.38 15.06
C PRO A 221 -5.76 9.04 15.40
N GLU A 222 -6.03 8.23 14.39
CA GLU A 222 -6.73 6.95 14.49
C GLU A 222 -6.14 5.91 13.54
N PRO A 223 -6.17 4.61 13.88
CA PRO A 223 -6.46 4.08 15.19
C PRO A 223 -5.36 4.45 16.20
N PRO A 224 -5.64 4.44 17.51
CA PRO A 224 -4.60 4.70 18.52
C PRO A 224 -3.42 3.76 18.37
N GLY A 225 -2.20 4.31 18.38
CA GLY A 225 -0.97 3.56 18.17
C GLY A 225 -0.67 3.22 16.72
N ALA A 226 -1.46 3.72 15.76
CA ALA A 226 -1.16 3.55 14.34
C ALA A 226 0.20 4.17 13.97
N ARG A 227 0.90 3.47 13.10
CA ARG A 227 2.17 3.89 12.49
C ARG A 227 1.87 4.37 11.07
N PRO A 228 1.84 5.68 10.79
CA PRO A 228 1.81 6.20 9.43
C PRO A 228 3.23 6.15 8.84
N ALA A 229 3.45 6.06 7.61
CA ALA A 229 2.65 5.80 6.44
C ALA A 229 3.09 4.46 5.87
N SER A 230 2.16 3.51 5.80
CA SER A 230 2.42 2.20 5.19
C SER A 230 2.05 2.13 3.71
N GLY A 231 1.34 3.11 3.18
CA GLY A 231 1.02 3.22 1.76
C GLY A 231 0.64 4.65 1.38
N LEU A 232 0.84 5.02 0.13
CA LEU A 232 0.58 6.37 -0.37
C LEU A 232 0.20 6.36 -1.84
N ASP A 233 -0.83 7.15 -2.22
CA ASP A 233 -1.09 7.49 -3.61
C ASP A 233 -1.63 8.92 -3.75
N ILE A 234 -1.62 9.45 -4.97
CA ILE A 234 -2.00 10.83 -5.27
C ILE A 234 -2.99 10.88 -6.43
N ASP A 235 -4.12 11.56 -6.22
CA ASP A 235 -5.11 11.74 -7.27
C ASP A 235 -4.70 12.82 -8.31
N ALA A 236 -5.44 12.85 -9.41
CA ALA A 236 -5.21 13.82 -10.50
C ALA A 236 -5.39 15.29 -10.07
N LYS A 237 -6.02 15.54 -8.93
CA LYS A 237 -6.16 16.88 -8.32
C LYS A 237 -5.00 17.25 -7.40
N GLY A 238 -4.10 16.29 -7.15
CA GLY A 238 -2.96 16.42 -6.24
C GLY A 238 -3.30 16.13 -4.77
N ASN A 239 -4.47 15.56 -4.46
CA ASN A 239 -4.74 15.10 -3.10
C ASN A 239 -3.94 13.84 -2.80
N LEU A 240 -3.33 13.82 -1.63
CA LEU A 240 -2.42 12.78 -1.17
C LEU A 240 -3.13 11.93 -0.12
N TYR A 241 -3.20 10.64 -0.40
CA TYR A 241 -3.87 9.63 0.42
C TYR A 241 -2.82 8.74 1.07
N VAL A 242 -2.91 8.56 2.39
CA VAL A 242 -1.93 7.84 3.19
C VAL A 242 -2.64 6.85 4.09
N SER A 243 -2.13 5.62 4.17
CA SER A 243 -2.55 4.65 5.18
C SER A 243 -1.75 4.80 6.46
N ALA A 244 -2.37 4.41 7.56
CA ALA A 244 -1.75 4.28 8.87
C ALA A 244 -2.28 3.00 9.51
N ALA A 245 -1.39 2.09 9.88
CA ALA A 245 -1.73 0.79 10.43
C ALA A 245 -1.33 0.68 11.90
N TYR A 246 -2.24 0.24 12.75
CA TYR A 246 -1.91 -0.30 14.06
C TYR A 246 -1.48 -1.76 13.88
N ASP A 247 -0.24 -2.00 14.21
CA ASP A 247 0.45 -3.26 14.02
C ASP A 247 1.19 -3.62 15.32
N PRO A 248 0.57 -4.44 16.18
CA PRO A 248 1.16 -4.85 17.45
C PRO A 248 2.08 -6.08 17.35
N GLY A 249 2.30 -6.59 16.14
CA GLY A 249 3.05 -7.81 15.80
C GLY A 249 2.25 -8.75 14.91
N ASP A 250 2.87 -9.84 14.49
CA ASP A 250 2.48 -10.74 13.40
C ASP A 250 1.02 -11.29 13.47
N LEU A 251 0.48 -11.43 14.65
CA LEU A 251 -0.86 -12.01 14.86
C LEU A 251 -1.95 -10.95 15.09
N GLY A 252 -1.64 -9.67 15.00
CA GLY A 252 -2.60 -8.60 15.28
C GLY A 252 -3.01 -8.48 16.76
N PRO A 253 -4.19 -7.90 17.07
CA PRO A 253 -5.22 -7.45 16.14
C PRO A 253 -4.81 -6.21 15.35
N PHE A 254 -5.00 -6.26 14.03
CA PHE A 254 -4.70 -5.15 13.14
C PHE A 254 -5.87 -4.17 13.07
N ASP A 255 -5.56 -2.90 12.84
CA ASP A 255 -6.54 -1.85 12.58
C ASP A 255 -5.87 -0.74 11.77
N SER A 256 -6.49 -0.32 10.69
CA SER A 256 -5.91 0.67 9.78
C SER A 256 -6.89 1.75 9.39
N ALA A 257 -6.37 2.89 9.00
CA ALA A 257 -7.16 3.97 8.43
C ALA A 257 -6.45 4.60 7.22
N VAL A 258 -7.24 5.09 6.26
CA VAL A 258 -6.74 5.86 5.13
C VAL A 258 -7.18 7.30 5.27
N TYR A 259 -6.25 8.22 5.06
CA TYR A 259 -6.42 9.66 5.23
C TYR A 259 -6.13 10.42 3.95
N ARG A 260 -6.83 11.52 3.74
CA ARG A 260 -6.34 12.61 2.93
C ARG A 260 -5.43 13.48 3.81
N ALA A 261 -4.11 13.35 3.62
CA ALA A 261 -3.10 13.92 4.52
C ALA A 261 -2.58 15.29 4.06
N ALA A 262 -2.44 15.47 2.74
CA ALA A 262 -1.88 16.68 2.16
C ALA A 262 -2.41 16.90 0.74
N THR A 263 -1.99 17.99 0.12
CA THR A 263 -2.17 18.24 -1.31
C THR A 263 -0.84 18.68 -1.94
N VAL A 264 -0.60 18.27 -3.19
CA VAL A 264 0.50 18.77 -4.01
C VAL A 264 -0.04 19.89 -4.90
N GLN A 265 0.47 21.09 -4.76
CA GLN A 265 -0.04 22.30 -5.41
C GLN A 265 1.06 23.03 -6.16
N ARG A 266 0.70 23.84 -7.17
CA ARG A 266 1.65 24.78 -7.79
C ARG A 266 2.19 25.78 -6.77
N GLY A 267 3.47 26.15 -6.90
CA GLY A 267 4.13 27.15 -6.07
C GLY A 267 5.34 26.59 -5.31
N GLY A 268 5.89 27.42 -4.42
CA GLY A 268 7.08 27.07 -3.67
C GLY A 268 8.37 26.95 -4.49
N PRO A 269 9.50 26.65 -3.81
CA PRO A 269 10.83 26.71 -4.43
C PRO A 269 11.11 25.62 -5.47
N LEU A 270 10.30 24.55 -5.51
CA LEU A 270 10.40 23.47 -6.50
C LEU A 270 9.51 23.73 -7.73
N GLY A 271 8.63 24.74 -7.70
CA GLY A 271 7.53 24.91 -8.65
C GLY A 271 6.27 24.14 -8.26
N ALA A 272 6.37 23.30 -7.24
CA ALA A 272 5.29 22.69 -6.48
C ALA A 272 5.59 22.75 -4.98
N ARG A 273 4.54 22.59 -4.16
CA ARG A 273 4.63 22.54 -2.71
C ARG A 273 3.68 21.48 -2.16
N LEU A 274 4.04 20.90 -1.04
CA LEU A 274 3.13 20.14 -0.20
C LEU A 274 2.35 21.13 0.69
N ALA A 275 1.03 20.94 0.78
CA ALA A 275 0.17 21.69 1.68
C ALA A 275 -0.58 20.70 2.57
N PRO A 276 -0.35 20.69 3.91
CA PRO A 276 -1.00 19.71 4.79
C PRO A 276 -2.49 19.96 4.89
N VAL A 277 -3.29 18.91 4.96
CA VAL A 277 -4.71 18.97 5.34
C VAL A 277 -4.76 18.93 6.87
N LYS A 278 -5.34 19.94 7.50
CA LYS A 278 -5.39 20.07 8.96
C LYS A 278 -6.80 20.37 9.46
N PRO A 279 -7.39 19.52 10.31
CA PRO A 279 -6.90 18.16 10.63
C PRO A 279 -6.86 17.26 9.40
N ALA A 280 -6.02 16.21 9.41
CA ALA A 280 -6.04 15.20 8.37
C ALA A 280 -7.43 14.56 8.29
N GLN A 281 -7.92 14.36 7.09
CA GLN A 281 -9.28 13.87 6.86
C GLN A 281 -9.25 12.36 6.73
N MET A 282 -9.77 11.65 7.73
CA MET A 282 -9.98 10.20 7.63
C MET A 282 -11.08 9.91 6.61
N LEU A 283 -10.80 9.02 5.67
CA LEU A 283 -11.72 8.60 4.61
C LEU A 283 -12.38 7.27 4.94
N ALA A 284 -11.61 6.35 5.49
CA ALA A 284 -12.09 5.01 5.84
C ALA A 284 -11.24 4.43 6.96
N ARG A 285 -11.84 3.50 7.72
CA ARG A 285 -11.17 2.63 8.69
C ARG A 285 -11.39 1.17 8.30
N SER A 286 -10.40 0.34 8.51
CA SER A 286 -10.40 -1.07 8.15
C SER A 286 -9.90 -1.90 9.33
N SER A 287 -10.83 -2.36 10.18
CA SER A 287 -10.49 -3.22 11.31
C SER A 287 -10.17 -4.63 10.85
N GLY A 288 -9.15 -5.24 11.44
CA GLY A 288 -8.64 -6.56 11.13
C GLY A 288 -7.83 -6.60 9.84
N LEU A 289 -7.31 -5.48 9.37
CA LEU A 289 -6.41 -5.38 8.22
C LEU A 289 -5.18 -4.56 8.58
N LYS A 290 -4.00 -5.04 8.17
CA LYS A 290 -2.73 -4.33 8.16
C LYS A 290 -2.53 -3.74 6.76
N VAL A 291 -3.08 -2.54 6.53
CA VAL A 291 -3.02 -1.91 5.21
C VAL A 291 -1.60 -1.44 4.91
N GLU A 292 -0.95 -2.05 3.90
CA GLU A 292 0.41 -1.73 3.47
C GLU A 292 0.46 -0.96 2.15
N GLY A 293 -0.60 -0.99 1.35
CA GLY A 293 -0.64 -0.23 0.11
C GLY A 293 -1.96 0.49 -0.13
N VAL A 294 -1.90 1.58 -0.89
CA VAL A 294 -3.04 2.39 -1.33
C VAL A 294 -2.92 2.66 -2.81
N ALA A 295 -3.97 2.38 -3.60
CA ALA A 295 -4.01 2.68 -5.01
C ALA A 295 -5.34 3.30 -5.45
N LEU A 296 -5.26 4.36 -6.23
CA LEU A 296 -6.38 5.02 -6.89
C LEU A 296 -6.58 4.47 -8.29
N VAL A 297 -7.81 4.15 -8.66
CA VAL A 297 -8.13 3.74 -10.03
C VAL A 297 -8.05 4.94 -10.96
N SER A 298 -7.14 4.90 -11.93
CA SER A 298 -6.91 5.98 -12.90
C SER A 298 -6.69 7.37 -12.27
N GLY A 299 -6.03 7.42 -11.09
CA GLY A 299 -5.81 8.67 -10.36
C GLY A 299 -7.08 9.30 -9.79
N SER A 300 -8.08 8.49 -9.48
CA SER A 300 -9.37 8.89 -8.91
C SER A 300 -9.97 7.79 -8.04
N PHE A 301 -11.15 8.03 -7.49
CA PHE A 301 -11.91 6.95 -6.82
C PHE A 301 -12.42 5.91 -7.82
N PRO A 302 -12.55 4.65 -7.43
CA PRO A 302 -12.38 4.13 -6.07
C PRO A 302 -10.92 3.99 -5.63
N ILE A 303 -10.71 3.84 -4.32
CA ILE A 303 -9.43 3.49 -3.69
C ILE A 303 -9.42 2.00 -3.41
N PHE A 304 -8.34 1.33 -3.76
CA PHE A 304 -8.03 -0.02 -3.34
C PHE A 304 -6.89 -0.01 -2.32
N ILE A 305 -6.90 -0.98 -1.44
CA ILE A 305 -5.84 -1.24 -0.47
C ILE A 305 -5.31 -2.64 -0.63
N SER A 306 -4.01 -2.82 -0.48
CA SER A 306 -3.38 -4.10 -0.20
C SER A 306 -3.26 -4.29 1.31
N ASP A 307 -3.29 -5.52 1.73
CA ASP A 307 -3.15 -5.94 3.12
C ASP A 307 -2.08 -7.03 3.19
N ASP A 308 -1.23 -6.90 4.20
CA ASP A 308 -0.23 -7.85 4.56
C ASP A 308 -0.69 -8.57 5.84
N ASP A 309 -1.12 -9.83 5.69
CA ASP A 309 -1.53 -10.69 6.81
C ASP A 309 -0.72 -12.00 6.71
N GLU A 310 0.38 -12.07 7.43
CA GLU A 310 1.38 -13.16 7.39
C GLU A 310 0.76 -14.55 7.49
N ASP A 311 -0.32 -14.72 8.27
CA ASP A 311 -0.99 -16.02 8.44
C ASP A 311 -1.97 -16.35 7.29
N TYR A 312 -2.40 -15.35 6.50
CA TYR A 312 -3.53 -15.50 5.58
C TYR A 312 -3.23 -15.08 4.13
N GLY A 313 -2.02 -14.59 3.86
CA GLY A 313 -1.60 -14.09 2.55
C GLY A 313 -2.20 -12.74 2.18
N GLY A 314 -1.76 -12.18 1.08
CA GLY A 314 -2.16 -10.85 0.65
C GLY A 314 -3.66 -10.72 0.34
N LEU A 315 -4.25 -9.60 0.71
CA LEU A 315 -5.64 -9.23 0.45
C LEU A 315 -5.72 -7.95 -0.38
N LEU A 316 -6.57 -7.94 -1.39
CA LEU A 316 -6.94 -6.73 -2.13
C LEU A 316 -8.39 -6.35 -1.81
N ARG A 317 -8.61 -5.10 -1.43
CA ARG A 317 -9.93 -4.61 -1.07
C ARG A 317 -10.20 -3.21 -1.62
N GLN A 318 -11.40 -3.01 -2.17
CA GLN A 318 -11.90 -1.67 -2.45
C GLN A 318 -12.42 -1.01 -1.16
N LEU A 319 -11.90 0.19 -0.85
CA LEU A 319 -12.41 1.00 0.25
C LEU A 319 -13.75 1.64 -0.11
N ARG A 320 -14.70 1.53 0.80
CA ARG A 320 -15.91 2.35 0.76
C ARG A 320 -15.59 3.69 1.42
N VAL A 321 -15.42 4.70 0.60
CA VAL A 321 -15.20 6.06 1.05
C VAL A 321 -16.57 6.75 1.17
N THR A 322 -16.90 7.25 2.35
CA THR A 322 -17.95 8.24 2.47
C THR A 322 -17.38 9.55 1.96
N GLU A 323 -17.79 9.98 0.76
CA GLU A 323 -17.43 11.33 0.31
C GLU A 323 -17.87 12.32 1.39
N PRO A 324 -16.98 13.21 1.84
CA PRO A 324 -17.40 14.30 2.70
C PRO A 324 -18.43 15.11 1.91
N GLY A 325 -19.63 15.24 2.47
CA GLY A 325 -20.70 16.00 1.85
C GLY A 325 -20.21 17.35 1.33
N HIS A 326 -20.60 17.67 0.11
CA HIS A 326 -20.38 18.96 -0.52
C HIS A 326 -21.07 20.07 0.26
#